data_a2def73c8301a3a02bd46018c481309a
#
_entry.id   a2def73c8301a3a02bd46018c481309a
#
_cell.length_a   1.000
_cell.length_b   1.000
_cell.length_c   1.000
_cell.angle_alpha   90.00
_cell.angle_beta   90.00
_cell.angle_gamma   90.00
#
_symmetry.space_group_name_H-M   'P 1'
#
loop_
_entity.id
_entity.type
_entity.pdbx_description
1 polymer ?
#
loop_
_entity_poly.entity_id
_entity_poly.type
_entity_poly.pdbx_seq_one_letter_code
_entity_poly.pdbx_strand_id
1 'polypeptide(L)'
;FLLGLLVLASSCAHKKRPPKVIPASKVWAHVQVKAAGQGLDPHFVYAICTAESTLDANAETDVARGMMQLTEAAWSDVTQRPYRHAFNWKINTDTGILYLGRLKGMLMKEGVFSYPRLAASYRWGFTWLKRGGFDVGKLPAPKNRIYQKLFAGEIAPVASPEGG
;
A
#
# COMPACT_ATOMS: atom_id res chain seq x y z
N PHE A 1 -42.86 31.24 25.10
CA PHE A 1 -41.41 31.11 25.33
C PHE A 1 -40.93 29.82 24.70
N LEU A 2 -40.37 29.91 23.45
CA LEU A 2 -39.71 28.80 22.80
C LEU A 2 -38.24 28.85 23.19
N LEU A 3 -37.76 27.87 23.98
CA LEU A 3 -36.34 27.67 24.24
C LEU A 3 -35.74 26.91 23.05
N GLY A 4 -34.99 27.61 22.20
CA GLY A 4 -34.23 26.99 21.13
C GLY A 4 -33.01 26.24 21.70
N LEU A 5 -33.00 24.92 21.61
CA LEU A 5 -31.88 24.07 21.98
C LEU A 5 -30.82 24.17 20.89
N LEU A 6 -29.76 24.94 21.15
CA LEU A 6 -28.57 25.05 20.26
C LEU A 6 -27.74 23.76 20.43
N VAL A 7 -27.91 22.81 19.52
CA VAL A 7 -27.04 21.63 19.45
C VAL A 7 -25.70 22.06 18.84
N LEU A 8 -24.70 22.29 19.68
CA LEU A 8 -23.31 22.45 19.24
C LEU A 8 -22.79 21.10 18.74
N ALA A 9 -22.84 20.91 17.42
CA ALA A 9 -22.15 19.79 16.77
C ALA A 9 -20.65 20.01 16.95
N SER A 10 -20.05 19.36 17.96
CA SER A 10 -18.62 19.31 18.16
C SER A 10 -18.04 18.42 17.05
N SER A 11 -17.60 19.02 15.96
CA SER A 11 -16.82 18.33 14.92
C SER A 11 -15.48 17.95 15.55
N CYS A 12 -15.34 16.70 15.98
CA CYS A 12 -14.03 16.13 16.33
C CYS A 12 -13.19 16.04 15.07
N ALA A 13 -12.52 17.13 14.70
CA ALA A 13 -11.51 17.11 13.66
C ALA A 13 -10.43 16.10 14.09
N HIS A 14 -10.36 14.96 13.41
CA HIS A 14 -9.35 13.95 13.68
C HIS A 14 -7.96 14.55 13.38
N LYS A 15 -7.20 14.86 14.44
CA LYS A 15 -5.87 15.46 14.32
C LYS A 15 -4.91 14.41 13.71
N LYS A 16 -4.51 14.64 12.46
CA LYS A 16 -3.52 13.77 11.78
C LYS A 16 -2.24 13.67 12.59
N ARG A 17 -1.63 12.49 12.59
CA ARG A 17 -0.34 12.24 13.24
C ARG A 17 0.75 13.03 12.51
N PRO A 18 1.76 13.57 13.22
CA PRO A 18 2.92 14.15 12.56
C PRO A 18 3.66 13.07 11.75
N PRO A 19 4.28 13.43 10.62
CA PRO A 19 5.05 12.49 9.81
C PRO A 19 6.13 11.76 10.63
N LYS A 20 6.32 10.48 10.37
CA LYS A 20 7.35 9.62 10.97
C LYS A 20 8.04 8.83 9.86
N VAL A 21 8.96 9.47 9.15
CA VAL A 21 9.73 8.83 8.08
C VAL A 21 10.74 7.86 8.69
N ILE A 22 10.69 6.62 8.22
CA ILE A 22 11.61 5.56 8.64
C ILE A 22 12.85 5.59 7.72
N PRO A 23 14.07 5.46 8.28
CA PRO A 23 15.28 5.42 7.45
C PRO A 23 15.20 4.36 6.35
N ALA A 24 15.53 4.75 5.13
CA ALA A 24 15.41 3.91 3.93
C ALA A 24 16.13 2.57 4.08
N SER A 25 17.35 2.57 4.65
CA SER A 25 18.13 1.35 4.91
C SER A 25 17.42 0.37 5.84
N LYS A 26 16.70 0.86 6.85
CA LYS A 26 15.92 0.01 7.78
C LYS A 26 14.73 -0.63 7.07
N VAL A 27 14.03 0.14 6.24
CA VAL A 27 12.90 -0.39 5.46
C VAL A 27 13.39 -1.40 4.44
N TRP A 28 14.48 -1.09 3.74
CA TRP A 28 15.10 -1.99 2.75
C TRP A 28 15.49 -3.33 3.37
N ALA A 29 16.27 -3.32 4.46
CA ALA A 29 16.69 -4.54 5.15
C ALA A 29 15.50 -5.39 5.61
N HIS A 30 14.42 -4.76 6.07
CA HIS A 30 13.21 -5.46 6.48
C HIS A 30 12.46 -6.08 5.28
N VAL A 31 12.32 -5.31 4.18
CA VAL A 31 11.65 -5.75 2.96
C VAL A 31 12.38 -6.91 2.30
N GLN A 32 13.73 -6.87 2.22
CA GLN A 32 14.54 -7.98 1.66
C GLN A 32 14.20 -9.31 2.32
N VAL A 33 14.13 -9.34 3.65
CA VAL A 33 13.84 -10.57 4.39
C VAL A 33 12.39 -11.02 4.20
N LYS A 34 11.43 -10.09 4.24
CA LYS A 34 10.00 -10.42 4.25
C LYS A 34 9.41 -10.71 2.88
N ALA A 35 9.87 -10.03 1.83
CA ALA A 35 9.39 -10.23 0.47
C ALA A 35 9.70 -11.65 -0.05
N ALA A 36 10.86 -12.19 0.31
CA ALA A 36 11.28 -13.53 -0.08
C ALA A 36 10.27 -14.61 0.34
N GLY A 37 9.68 -14.50 1.54
CA GLY A 37 8.66 -15.43 2.05
C GLY A 37 7.37 -15.48 1.22
N GLN A 38 7.10 -14.46 0.40
CA GLN A 38 5.97 -14.40 -0.53
C GLN A 38 6.41 -14.57 -2.00
N GLY A 39 7.68 -14.87 -2.25
CA GLY A 39 8.26 -14.95 -3.58
C GLY A 39 8.10 -13.65 -4.37
N LEU A 40 8.20 -12.51 -3.69
CA LEU A 40 8.13 -11.17 -4.27
C LEU A 40 9.54 -10.59 -4.43
N ASP A 41 9.74 -9.82 -5.49
CA ASP A 41 10.97 -9.04 -5.65
C ASP A 41 11.02 -7.93 -4.59
N PRO A 42 12.08 -7.82 -3.78
CA PRO A 42 12.18 -6.82 -2.73
C PRO A 42 12.24 -5.39 -3.28
N HIS A 43 12.81 -5.15 -4.46
CA HIS A 43 12.83 -3.82 -5.08
C HIS A 43 11.41 -3.37 -5.45
N PHE A 44 10.58 -4.28 -5.95
CA PHE A 44 9.17 -4.02 -6.22
C PHE A 44 8.43 -3.61 -4.93
N VAL A 45 8.59 -4.37 -3.85
CA VAL A 45 7.94 -4.07 -2.56
C VAL A 45 8.42 -2.73 -1.99
N TYR A 46 9.73 -2.47 -2.06
CA TYR A 46 10.31 -1.21 -1.62
C TYR A 46 9.79 -0.01 -2.43
N ALA A 47 9.63 -0.19 -3.75
CA ALA A 47 9.03 0.81 -4.61
C ALA A 47 7.57 1.11 -4.23
N ILE A 48 6.78 0.09 -3.87
CA ILE A 48 5.40 0.29 -3.36
C ILE A 48 5.42 1.08 -2.04
N CYS A 49 6.28 0.72 -1.06
CA CYS A 49 6.41 1.48 0.19
C CYS A 49 6.73 2.96 -0.07
N THR A 50 7.65 3.22 -1.00
CA THR A 50 8.05 4.58 -1.36
C THR A 50 6.92 5.33 -2.08
N ALA A 51 6.23 4.67 -3.01
CA ALA A 51 5.13 5.25 -3.78
C ALA A 51 3.93 5.64 -2.89
N GLU A 52 3.62 4.83 -1.88
CA GLU A 52 2.43 5.01 -1.05
C GLU A 52 2.61 6.08 0.03
N SER A 53 3.78 6.19 0.63
CA SER A 53 3.96 7.08 1.79
C SER A 53 5.27 7.86 1.83
N THR A 54 6.18 7.64 0.88
CA THR A 54 7.57 8.11 1.00
C THR A 54 8.22 7.64 2.32
N LEU A 55 7.93 6.39 2.70
CA LEU A 55 8.39 5.70 3.91
C LEU A 55 7.88 6.32 5.23
N ASP A 56 6.77 7.05 5.20
CA ASP A 56 6.15 7.61 6.40
C ASP A 56 5.24 6.57 7.09
N ALA A 57 5.63 6.17 8.31
CA ALA A 57 4.85 5.24 9.13
C ALA A 57 3.50 5.81 9.59
N ASN A 58 3.40 7.14 9.69
CA ASN A 58 2.20 7.84 10.15
C ASN A 58 1.33 8.37 9.01
N ALA A 59 1.68 8.04 7.75
CA ALA A 59 0.87 8.45 6.60
C ALA A 59 -0.58 7.97 6.77
N GLU A 60 -1.53 8.86 6.56
CA GLU A 60 -2.95 8.61 6.72
C GLU A 60 -3.76 9.41 5.71
N THR A 61 -4.68 8.73 5.06
CA THR A 61 -5.77 9.31 4.26
C THR A 61 -7.10 8.94 4.92
N ASP A 62 -8.20 9.37 4.33
CA ASP A 62 -9.54 9.04 4.85
C ASP A 62 -9.82 7.53 4.82
N VAL A 63 -9.11 6.77 3.98
CA VAL A 63 -9.38 5.34 3.74
C VAL A 63 -8.17 4.41 3.99
N ALA A 64 -6.96 4.94 4.13
CA ALA A 64 -5.75 4.12 4.17
C ALA A 64 -4.74 4.62 5.20
N ARG A 65 -3.92 3.71 5.77
CA ARG A 65 -2.98 4.01 6.85
C ARG A 65 -1.63 3.35 6.67
N GLY A 66 -0.61 4.05 7.16
CA GLY A 66 0.74 3.56 7.35
C GLY A 66 1.59 3.51 6.09
N MET A 67 2.76 2.90 6.19
CA MET A 67 3.81 2.91 5.18
C MET A 67 3.35 2.43 3.80
N MET A 68 2.53 1.40 3.74
CA MET A 68 2.01 0.83 2.50
C MET A 68 0.56 1.26 2.20
N GLN A 69 0.01 2.24 2.91
CA GLN A 69 -1.33 2.79 2.72
C GLN A 69 -2.41 1.71 2.56
N LEU A 70 -2.43 0.75 3.50
CA LEU A 70 -3.45 -0.30 3.50
C LEU A 70 -4.79 0.27 3.94
N THR A 71 -5.85 -0.08 3.23
CA THR A 71 -7.23 0.13 3.68
C THR A 71 -7.58 -0.90 4.77
N GLU A 72 -8.59 -0.64 5.58
CA GLU A 72 -9.05 -1.59 6.59
C GLU A 72 -9.52 -2.92 5.98
N ALA A 73 -10.14 -2.87 4.80
CA ALA A 73 -10.55 -4.07 4.06
C ALA A 73 -9.33 -4.90 3.62
N ALA A 74 -8.32 -4.28 2.97
CA ALA A 74 -7.09 -4.97 2.57
C ALA A 74 -6.32 -5.54 3.78
N TRP A 75 -6.34 -4.83 4.91
CA TRP A 75 -5.77 -5.29 6.17
C TRP A 75 -6.47 -6.54 6.67
N SER A 76 -7.80 -6.51 6.78
CA SER A 76 -8.61 -7.62 7.29
C SER A 76 -8.59 -8.87 6.40
N ASP A 77 -8.31 -8.69 5.11
CA ASP A 77 -8.16 -9.80 4.15
C ASP A 77 -6.99 -10.75 4.48
N VAL A 78 -5.97 -10.28 5.21
CA VAL A 78 -4.73 -11.03 5.42
C VAL A 78 -4.27 -11.11 6.88
N THR A 79 -4.92 -10.41 7.81
CA THR A 79 -4.57 -10.45 9.23
C THR A 79 -5.77 -10.24 10.15
N GLN A 80 -5.73 -10.86 11.33
CA GLN A 80 -6.70 -10.63 12.42
C GLN A 80 -6.26 -9.51 13.38
N ARG A 81 -5.12 -8.85 13.13
CA ARG A 81 -4.64 -7.78 13.98
C ARG A 81 -5.55 -6.55 13.88
N PRO A 82 -5.87 -5.88 14.99
CA PRO A 82 -6.65 -4.64 14.97
C PRO A 82 -6.01 -3.58 14.07
N TYR A 83 -6.80 -2.90 13.25
CA TYR A 83 -6.34 -1.92 12.25
C TYR A 83 -5.59 -0.72 12.84
N ARG A 84 -5.74 -0.41 14.14
CA ARG A 84 -4.90 0.60 14.84
C ARG A 84 -3.40 0.30 14.77
N HIS A 85 -2.99 -0.96 14.55
CA HIS A 85 -1.59 -1.35 14.37
C HIS A 85 -1.00 -0.95 13.00
N ALA A 86 -1.82 -0.43 12.07
CA ALA A 86 -1.36 0.02 10.76
C ALA A 86 -0.32 1.16 10.81
N PHE A 87 -0.22 1.88 11.93
CA PHE A 87 0.82 2.89 12.16
C PHE A 87 2.15 2.30 12.69
N ASN A 88 2.20 1.03 13.01
CA ASN A 88 3.48 0.34 13.25
C ASN A 88 4.07 -0.06 11.90
N TRP A 89 5.17 0.58 11.50
CA TRP A 89 5.71 0.41 10.16
C TRP A 89 6.09 -1.04 9.82
N LYS A 90 6.64 -1.81 10.78
CA LYS A 90 6.99 -3.22 10.56
C LYS A 90 5.73 -4.06 10.34
N ILE A 91 4.73 -3.90 11.22
CA ILE A 91 3.47 -4.63 11.11
C ILE A 91 2.74 -4.24 9.80
N ASN A 92 2.75 -2.95 9.45
CA ASN A 92 2.13 -2.46 8.21
C ASN A 92 2.82 -3.04 6.98
N THR A 93 4.16 -3.03 6.95
CA THR A 93 4.95 -3.58 5.84
C THR A 93 4.75 -5.10 5.72
N ASP A 94 4.79 -5.83 6.84
CA ASP A 94 4.53 -7.29 6.85
C ASP A 94 3.13 -7.59 6.29
N THR A 95 2.12 -6.84 6.74
CA THR A 95 0.72 -7.01 6.27
C THR A 95 0.57 -6.65 4.80
N GLY A 96 1.22 -5.59 4.34
CA GLY A 96 1.23 -5.20 2.92
C GLY A 96 1.89 -6.23 2.02
N ILE A 97 2.98 -6.85 2.49
CA ILE A 97 3.64 -7.95 1.78
C ILE A 97 2.73 -9.19 1.69
N LEU A 98 2.02 -9.52 2.77
CA LEU A 98 1.02 -10.60 2.75
C LEU A 98 -0.11 -10.28 1.76
N TYR A 99 -0.58 -9.03 1.72
CA TYR A 99 -1.62 -8.61 0.78
C TYR A 99 -1.13 -8.67 -0.68
N LEU A 100 0.10 -8.24 -0.96
CA LEU A 100 0.74 -8.42 -2.27
C LEU A 100 0.86 -9.90 -2.65
N GLY A 101 1.24 -10.76 -1.71
CA GLY A 101 1.28 -12.23 -1.90
C GLY A 101 -0.09 -12.81 -2.26
N ARG A 102 -1.15 -12.37 -1.57
CA ARG A 102 -2.54 -12.74 -1.89
C ARG A 102 -2.93 -12.30 -3.31
N LEU A 103 -2.68 -11.04 -3.69
CA LEU A 103 -2.97 -10.52 -5.03
C LEU A 103 -2.20 -11.28 -6.12
N LYS A 104 -0.91 -11.58 -5.86
CA LYS A 104 -0.09 -12.42 -6.74
C LYS A 104 -0.73 -13.79 -6.94
N GLY A 105 -1.15 -14.47 -5.87
CA GLY A 105 -1.83 -15.75 -5.95
C GLY A 105 -3.12 -15.69 -6.77
N MET A 106 -3.90 -14.62 -6.64
CA MET A 106 -5.11 -14.40 -7.45
C MET A 106 -4.77 -14.23 -8.94
N LEU A 107 -3.73 -13.44 -9.27
CA LEU A 107 -3.27 -13.25 -10.66
C LEU A 107 -2.70 -14.55 -11.26
N MET A 108 -1.97 -15.34 -10.47
CA MET A 108 -1.47 -16.64 -10.88
C MET A 108 -2.61 -17.64 -11.18
N LYS A 109 -3.66 -17.65 -10.35
CA LYS A 109 -4.84 -18.49 -10.55
C LYS A 109 -5.57 -18.15 -11.85
N GLU A 110 -5.58 -16.90 -12.26
CA GLU A 110 -6.13 -16.46 -13.56
C GLU A 110 -5.14 -16.68 -14.73
N GLY A 111 -3.92 -17.15 -14.47
CA GLY A 111 -2.87 -17.34 -15.49
C GLY A 111 -2.28 -16.05 -16.07
N VAL A 112 -2.43 -14.93 -15.39
CA VAL A 112 -2.09 -13.59 -15.92
C VAL A 112 -1.08 -12.82 -15.05
N PHE A 113 -0.36 -13.50 -14.18
CA PHE A 113 0.59 -12.80 -13.30
C PHE A 113 1.66 -12.04 -14.08
N SER A 114 1.83 -10.78 -13.70
CA SER A 114 2.99 -9.93 -14.02
C SER A 114 3.12 -8.84 -12.96
N TYR A 115 4.29 -8.25 -12.78
CA TYR A 115 4.49 -7.16 -11.83
C TYR A 115 3.68 -5.90 -12.17
N PRO A 116 3.50 -5.48 -13.43
CA PRO A 116 2.56 -4.40 -13.77
C PRO A 116 1.14 -4.68 -13.31
N ARG A 117 0.63 -5.90 -13.51
CA ARG A 117 -0.70 -6.29 -13.06
C ARG A 117 -0.80 -6.38 -11.54
N LEU A 118 0.27 -6.79 -10.86
CA LEU A 118 0.34 -6.78 -9.41
C LEU A 118 0.29 -5.36 -8.85
N ALA A 119 1.07 -4.44 -9.41
CA ALA A 119 1.04 -3.01 -9.05
C ALA A 119 -0.34 -2.39 -9.30
N ALA A 120 -0.96 -2.70 -10.44
CA ALA A 120 -2.30 -2.24 -10.79
C ALA A 120 -3.37 -2.81 -9.86
N SER A 121 -3.28 -4.10 -9.49
CA SER A 121 -4.18 -4.72 -8.51
C SER A 121 -4.05 -4.10 -7.12
N TYR A 122 -2.83 -3.76 -6.71
CA TYR A 122 -2.59 -3.09 -5.44
C TYR A 122 -3.18 -1.67 -5.44
N ARG A 123 -2.90 -0.89 -6.48
CA ARG A 123 -3.30 0.52 -6.57
C ARG A 123 -4.79 0.74 -6.83
N TRP A 124 -5.38 -0.04 -7.72
CA TRP A 124 -6.76 0.16 -8.19
C TRP A 124 -7.72 -0.95 -7.78
N GLY A 125 -7.20 -2.07 -7.27
CA GLY A 125 -7.97 -3.24 -6.88
C GLY A 125 -8.06 -4.31 -7.97
N PHE A 126 -7.92 -5.56 -7.55
CA PHE A 126 -7.97 -6.75 -8.42
C PHE A 126 -9.25 -6.82 -9.25
N THR A 127 -10.40 -6.55 -8.63
CA THR A 127 -11.69 -6.63 -9.31
C THR A 127 -11.80 -5.66 -10.48
N TRP A 128 -11.26 -4.45 -10.32
CA TRP A 128 -11.29 -3.46 -11.40
C TRP A 128 -10.36 -3.88 -12.55
N LEU A 129 -9.16 -4.33 -12.24
CA LEU A 129 -8.24 -4.87 -13.25
C LEU A 129 -8.85 -6.06 -14.00
N LYS A 130 -9.51 -6.99 -13.28
CA LYS A 130 -10.19 -8.15 -13.87
C LYS A 130 -11.33 -7.73 -14.82
N ARG A 131 -12.14 -6.74 -14.44
CA ARG A 131 -13.20 -6.18 -15.30
C ARG A 131 -12.64 -5.56 -16.60
N GLY A 132 -11.43 -5.02 -16.55
CA GLY A 132 -10.69 -4.52 -17.72
C GLY A 132 -10.04 -5.61 -18.58
N GLY A 133 -10.23 -6.91 -18.25
CA GLY A 133 -9.57 -8.01 -18.95
C GLY A 133 -8.08 -8.11 -18.62
N PHE A 134 -7.68 -7.68 -17.42
CA PHE A 134 -6.29 -7.62 -16.97
C PHE A 134 -5.38 -6.73 -17.82
N ASP A 135 -5.96 -5.80 -18.55
CA ASP A 135 -5.25 -4.80 -19.32
C ASP A 135 -4.97 -3.56 -18.45
N VAL A 136 -3.69 -3.38 -18.07
CA VAL A 136 -3.26 -2.24 -17.26
C VAL A 136 -3.50 -0.90 -17.96
N GLY A 137 -3.44 -0.88 -19.29
CA GLY A 137 -3.68 0.32 -20.12
C GLY A 137 -5.12 0.84 -20.08
N LYS A 138 -6.09 0.01 -19.64
CA LYS A 138 -7.49 0.41 -19.45
C LYS A 138 -7.78 1.04 -18.09
N LEU A 139 -6.82 1.03 -17.17
CA LEU A 139 -6.95 1.66 -15.88
C LEU A 139 -6.56 3.14 -15.94
N PRO A 140 -7.06 3.98 -15.03
CA PRO A 140 -6.60 5.36 -14.95
C PRO A 140 -5.09 5.44 -14.76
N ALA A 141 -4.42 6.30 -15.52
CA ALA A 141 -2.98 6.51 -15.36
C ALA A 141 -2.68 7.05 -13.97
N PRO A 142 -1.76 6.43 -13.20
CA PRO A 142 -1.42 6.92 -11.89
C PRO A 142 -0.66 8.25 -12.00
N LYS A 143 -0.95 9.20 -11.09
CA LYS A 143 -0.20 10.47 -11.03
C LYS A 143 1.22 10.28 -10.46
N ASN A 144 1.41 9.28 -9.61
CA ASN A 144 2.71 8.98 -8.99
C ASN A 144 3.65 8.36 -10.02
N ARG A 145 4.85 8.94 -10.18
CA ARG A 145 5.86 8.50 -11.17
C ARG A 145 6.37 7.07 -10.92
N ILE A 146 6.43 6.63 -9.67
CA ILE A 146 6.87 5.27 -9.34
C ILE A 146 5.84 4.28 -9.88
N TYR A 147 4.54 4.52 -9.67
CA TYR A 147 3.50 3.68 -10.24
C TYR A 147 3.45 3.71 -11.77
N GLN A 148 3.73 4.86 -12.41
CA GLN A 148 3.85 4.93 -13.88
C GLN A 148 4.92 3.95 -14.40
N LYS A 149 6.09 3.94 -13.75
CA LYS A 149 7.20 3.03 -14.09
C LYS A 149 6.86 1.57 -13.80
N LEU A 150 6.26 1.27 -12.64
CA LEU A 150 5.79 -0.07 -12.29
C LEU A 150 4.77 -0.60 -13.31
N PHE A 151 3.83 0.24 -13.77
CA PHE A 151 2.85 -0.13 -14.80
C PHE A 151 3.50 -0.35 -16.17
N ALA A 152 4.60 0.33 -16.46
CA ALA A 152 5.40 0.14 -17.66
C ALA A 152 6.34 -1.10 -17.59
N GLY A 153 6.40 -1.79 -16.45
CA GLY A 153 7.19 -3.02 -16.27
C GLY A 153 8.54 -2.83 -15.60
N GLU A 154 8.92 -1.63 -15.17
CA GLU A 154 10.12 -1.39 -14.39
C GLU A 154 9.90 -1.89 -12.95
N ILE A 155 10.58 -2.96 -12.53
CA ILE A 155 10.38 -3.59 -11.21
C ILE A 155 11.08 -2.79 -10.11
N ALA A 156 12.21 -2.16 -10.40
CA ALA A 156 13.05 -1.41 -9.48
C ALA A 156 13.11 0.10 -9.82
N PRO A 157 11.96 0.82 -9.86
CA PRO A 157 11.92 2.23 -10.24
C PRO A 157 12.50 3.19 -9.20
N VAL A 158 12.84 2.66 -8.03
CA VAL A 158 13.47 3.39 -6.92
C VAL A 158 14.76 2.68 -6.57
N ALA A 159 15.86 3.42 -6.52
CA ALA A 159 17.15 2.87 -6.08
C ALA A 159 17.02 2.37 -4.64
N SER A 160 17.43 1.13 -4.40
CA SER A 160 17.54 0.59 -3.05
C SER A 160 18.76 1.21 -2.36
N PRO A 161 18.71 1.42 -1.04
CA PRO A 161 19.86 1.90 -0.27
C PRO A 161 20.86 0.76 -0.04
N GLU A 162 21.45 0.22 -1.12
CA GLU A 162 22.48 -0.81 -1.05
C GLU A 162 23.80 -0.16 -0.67
N GLY A 163 24.36 -0.61 0.45
CA GLY A 163 25.78 -0.43 0.78
C GLY A 163 26.14 1.00 1.25
N GLY A 164 25.61 1.44 2.38
CA GLY A 164 26.30 2.37 3.24
C GLY A 164 26.99 1.63 4.36
#